data_cf8f90745e447fdc4244a31f5cf384e8
#
_entry.id   cf8f90745e447fdc4244a31f5cf384e8
#
_cell.length_a   1.000
_cell.length_b   1.000
_cell.length_c   1.000
_cell.angle_alpha   90.00
_cell.angle_beta   90.00
_cell.angle_gamma   90.00
#
_symmetry.space_group_name_H-M   'P 1'
#
loop_
_entity.id
_entity.type
_entity.pdbx_description
1 polymer ?
#
loop_
_entity_poly.entity_id
_entity_poly.type
_entity_poly.pdbx_seq_one_letter_code
_entity_poly.pdbx_strand_id
1 'polypeptide(L)'
;MGVTPEPGRMPYTVACLDVWAPAVREVVSRVARELAPAELDLRFALSYDEAEQLALAEAADFLLPGWAAVTEPMLARAGRLRFVQKWGIGVDRIDVAALRRRGIGLAITAGANAGPVAELALALMLAVYRRIPYVNRSMRQGQWPKAEMRETCFQIKGKTVGLIGFGNIGRTLARRLSGFEAQVIYADTQAADPATEQALGVRRVGLAELLARSDIVSLHLPYSAQAGRLIDATAIAAMKPGAVLINTARGELVDEAALYDALLTGQLRGAGLDAFDPEPPAASHPLFTLDQVVVTPHAGGGVFDNVEAVARHALGNLLRVLQGQALAPADVVIPGAGHG
;
A
#
# COMPACT_ATOMS: atom_id res chain seq x y z
N MET A 1 -19.23 27.70 -4.26
CA MET A 1 -19.58 28.72 -3.29
C MET A 1 -19.16 28.17 -1.95
N GLY A 2 -18.13 28.74 -1.30
CA GLY A 2 -17.68 28.30 0.01
C GLY A 2 -18.76 28.57 1.05
N VAL A 3 -19.06 27.56 1.85
CA VAL A 3 -19.91 27.76 3.05
C VAL A 3 -19.10 28.65 3.97
N THR A 4 -19.58 29.88 4.20
CA THR A 4 -19.04 30.75 5.24
C THR A 4 -19.35 30.10 6.58
N PRO A 5 -18.34 29.83 7.45
CA PRO A 5 -18.58 29.25 8.76
C PRO A 5 -19.54 30.14 9.57
N GLU A 6 -20.47 29.53 10.28
CA GLU A 6 -21.31 30.25 11.26
C GLU A 6 -20.39 30.93 12.29
N PRO A 7 -20.51 32.22 12.53
CA PRO A 7 -19.67 32.92 13.50
C PRO A 7 -19.82 32.29 14.89
N GLY A 8 -18.72 31.78 15.46
CA GLY A 8 -18.67 31.20 16.79
C GLY A 8 -18.66 29.68 16.88
N ARG A 9 -18.67 28.95 15.77
CA ARG A 9 -18.51 27.48 15.78
C ARG A 9 -17.05 27.10 15.99
N MET A 10 -16.79 26.23 16.97
CA MET A 10 -15.48 25.64 17.18
C MET A 10 -15.11 24.73 15.99
N PRO A 11 -13.84 24.73 15.53
CA PRO A 11 -13.41 23.86 14.44
C PRO A 11 -13.59 22.39 14.80
N TYR A 12 -13.79 21.55 13.79
CA TYR A 12 -13.82 20.09 13.95
C TYR A 12 -12.41 19.55 14.19
N THR A 13 -12.26 18.75 15.22
CA THR A 13 -10.98 18.12 15.55
C THR A 13 -10.74 16.90 14.67
N VAL A 14 -9.61 16.89 13.94
CA VAL A 14 -9.12 15.76 13.16
C VAL A 14 -7.92 15.17 13.89
N ALA A 15 -8.04 13.97 14.45
CA ALA A 15 -6.93 13.25 15.06
C ALA A 15 -6.14 12.50 14.00
N CYS A 16 -4.93 12.98 13.70
CA CYS A 16 -3.95 12.30 12.87
C CYS A 16 -3.20 11.29 13.74
N LEU A 17 -3.54 10.00 13.62
CA LEU A 17 -3.11 8.97 14.55
C LEU A 17 -1.67 8.48 14.34
N ASP A 18 -1.05 8.83 13.23
CA ASP A 18 0.33 8.42 12.95
C ASP A 18 1.36 9.44 13.42
N VAL A 19 2.52 8.93 13.80
CA VAL A 19 3.69 9.74 14.17
C VAL A 19 4.36 10.23 12.89
N TRP A 20 3.95 11.40 12.42
CA TRP A 20 4.50 11.98 11.18
C TRP A 20 5.70 12.88 11.44
N ALA A 21 6.66 12.83 10.51
CA ALA A 21 7.79 13.74 10.51
C ALA A 21 7.33 15.21 10.44
N PRO A 22 8.07 16.17 11.04
CA PRO A 22 7.69 17.58 11.04
C PRO A 22 7.36 18.15 9.66
N ALA A 23 8.13 17.80 8.63
CA ALA A 23 7.90 18.26 7.26
C ALA A 23 6.55 17.75 6.69
N VAL A 24 6.15 16.51 7.01
CA VAL A 24 4.85 15.96 6.61
C VAL A 24 3.72 16.72 7.32
N ARG A 25 3.84 16.94 8.64
CA ARG A 25 2.85 17.70 9.42
C ARG A 25 2.67 19.12 8.86
N GLU A 26 3.76 19.77 8.47
CA GLU A 26 3.73 21.11 7.87
C GLU A 26 2.94 21.13 6.57
N VAL A 27 3.20 20.19 5.65
CA VAL A 27 2.46 20.08 4.38
C VAL A 27 0.97 19.84 4.64
N VAL A 28 0.63 18.88 5.51
CA VAL A 28 -0.78 18.56 5.81
C VAL A 28 -1.49 19.74 6.48
N SER A 29 -0.82 20.44 7.42
CA SER A 29 -1.37 21.62 8.06
C SER A 29 -1.54 22.80 7.10
N ARG A 30 -0.63 22.98 6.15
CA ARG A 30 -0.77 23.96 5.07
C ARG A 30 -1.99 23.65 4.21
N VAL A 31 -2.11 22.40 3.75
CA VAL A 31 -3.27 21.97 2.94
C VAL A 31 -4.59 22.17 3.68
N ALA A 32 -4.64 21.87 5.00
CA ALA A 32 -5.83 22.10 5.79
C ALA A 32 -6.20 23.59 5.85
N ARG A 33 -5.23 24.47 6.07
CA ARG A 33 -5.47 25.94 6.06
C ARG A 33 -5.92 26.46 4.69
N GLU A 34 -5.42 25.88 3.60
CA GLU A 34 -5.82 26.26 2.25
C GLU A 34 -7.26 25.81 1.91
N LEU A 35 -7.64 24.62 2.34
CA LEU A 35 -8.94 24.02 2.04
C LEU A 35 -10.04 24.51 2.98
N ALA A 36 -9.74 24.66 4.27
CA ALA A 36 -10.71 24.90 5.34
C ALA A 36 -10.07 25.65 6.52
N PRO A 37 -9.76 26.95 6.38
CA PRO A 37 -8.92 27.69 7.33
C PRO A 37 -9.52 27.80 8.74
N ALA A 38 -10.83 27.69 8.90
CA ALA A 38 -11.52 27.82 10.17
C ALA A 38 -12.32 26.57 10.59
N GLU A 39 -12.32 25.52 9.77
CA GLU A 39 -13.23 24.37 9.94
C GLU A 39 -12.55 23.16 10.53
N LEU A 40 -11.24 22.99 10.37
CA LEU A 40 -10.48 21.83 10.80
C LEU A 40 -9.33 22.20 11.75
N ASP A 41 -9.32 21.57 12.93
CA ASP A 41 -8.21 21.59 13.89
C ASP A 41 -7.48 20.24 13.82
N LEU A 42 -6.26 20.23 13.26
CA LEU A 42 -5.45 19.02 13.13
C LEU A 42 -4.66 18.76 14.41
N ARG A 43 -4.85 17.61 15.01
CA ARG A 43 -4.07 17.13 16.17
C ARG A 43 -3.26 15.92 15.78
N PHE A 44 -1.93 16.00 15.92
CA PHE A 44 -1.01 14.96 15.51
C PHE A 44 -0.54 14.15 16.71
N ALA A 45 -0.56 12.82 16.57
CA ALA A 45 0.08 11.93 17.52
C ALA A 45 1.59 12.19 17.59
N LEU A 46 2.15 12.12 18.79
CA LEU A 46 3.58 12.24 19.06
C LEU A 46 4.23 10.87 19.28
N SER A 47 3.43 9.87 19.64
CA SER A 47 3.84 8.48 19.84
C SER A 47 2.73 7.51 19.39
N TYR A 48 3.05 6.22 19.39
CA TYR A 48 2.06 5.13 19.27
C TYR A 48 1.65 4.57 20.63
N ASP A 49 1.86 5.32 21.71
CA ASP A 49 1.39 4.97 23.04
C ASP A 49 -0.15 4.89 23.07
N GLU A 50 -0.69 3.83 23.65
CA GLU A 50 -2.13 3.56 23.64
C GLU A 50 -2.92 4.66 24.35
N ALA A 51 -2.42 5.19 25.46
CA ALA A 51 -3.10 6.22 26.22
C ALA A 51 -3.19 7.55 25.43
N GLU A 52 -2.13 7.90 24.70
CA GLU A 52 -2.13 9.07 23.81
C GLU A 52 -3.12 8.87 22.65
N GLN A 53 -3.08 7.70 22.00
CA GLN A 53 -3.98 7.38 20.88
C GLN A 53 -5.46 7.43 21.31
N LEU A 54 -5.77 6.90 22.49
CA LEU A 54 -7.12 6.94 23.05
C LEU A 54 -7.58 8.37 23.40
N ALA A 55 -6.68 9.18 23.97
CA ALA A 55 -6.98 10.58 24.31
C ALA A 55 -7.23 11.44 23.05
N LEU A 56 -6.46 11.22 22.00
CA LEU A 56 -6.68 11.88 20.71
C LEU A 56 -8.03 11.50 20.10
N ALA A 57 -8.37 10.21 20.12
CA ALA A 57 -9.63 9.71 19.57
C ALA A 57 -10.85 10.23 20.36
N GLU A 58 -10.76 10.31 21.69
CA GLU A 58 -11.84 10.82 22.56
C GLU A 58 -12.21 12.28 22.23
N ALA A 59 -11.21 13.09 21.88
CA ALA A 59 -11.39 14.50 21.54
C ALA A 59 -11.80 14.73 20.08
N ALA A 60 -11.79 13.71 19.23
CA ALA A 60 -11.88 13.86 17.78
C ALA A 60 -13.30 13.79 17.22
N ASP A 61 -13.59 14.65 16.25
CA ASP A 61 -14.75 14.51 15.36
C ASP A 61 -14.43 13.60 14.15
N PHE A 62 -13.14 13.54 13.75
CA PHE A 62 -12.63 12.71 12.66
C PHE A 62 -11.33 12.00 13.05
N LEU A 63 -11.18 10.73 12.65
CA LEU A 63 -9.91 10.03 12.74
C LEU A 63 -9.25 9.97 11.35
N LEU A 64 -7.94 10.22 11.31
CA LEU A 64 -7.10 10.11 10.13
C LEU A 64 -5.95 9.12 10.41
N PRO A 65 -6.23 7.80 10.39
CA PRO A 65 -5.20 6.77 10.54
C PRO A 65 -4.45 6.52 9.23
N GLY A 66 -3.12 6.38 9.29
CA GLY A 66 -2.28 5.84 8.25
C GLY A 66 -1.85 4.40 8.59
N TRP A 67 -0.88 4.25 9.49
CA TRP A 67 -0.47 2.95 10.04
C TRP A 67 -1.19 2.59 11.35
N ALA A 68 -1.57 3.60 12.14
CA ALA A 68 -2.19 3.42 13.43
C ALA A 68 -3.48 2.58 13.33
N ALA A 69 -3.70 1.70 14.32
CA ALA A 69 -4.90 0.88 14.38
C ALA A 69 -6.09 1.71 14.89
N VAL A 70 -7.28 1.42 14.38
CA VAL A 70 -8.56 1.92 14.93
C VAL A 70 -9.29 0.73 15.53
N THR A 71 -9.25 0.63 16.86
CA THR A 71 -9.72 -0.52 17.62
C THR A 71 -11.06 -0.28 18.28
N GLU A 72 -11.77 -1.36 18.68
CA GLU A 72 -13.02 -1.26 19.43
C GLU A 72 -12.89 -0.44 20.73
N PRO A 73 -11.84 -0.59 21.59
CA PRO A 73 -11.65 0.26 22.76
C PRO A 73 -11.51 1.75 22.40
N MET A 74 -10.83 2.08 21.31
CA MET A 74 -10.71 3.46 20.81
C MET A 74 -12.07 4.01 20.40
N LEU A 75 -12.83 3.25 19.61
CA LEU A 75 -14.16 3.64 19.15
C LEU A 75 -15.18 3.77 20.28
N ALA A 76 -15.03 3.00 21.35
CA ALA A 76 -15.87 3.11 22.54
C ALA A 76 -15.69 4.45 23.29
N ARG A 77 -14.48 5.04 23.22
CA ARG A 77 -14.18 6.35 23.82
C ARG A 77 -14.51 7.53 22.91
N ALA A 78 -14.49 7.32 21.61
CA ALA A 78 -14.66 8.37 20.59
C ALA A 78 -16.13 8.79 20.43
N GLY A 79 -16.74 9.30 21.50
CA GLY A 79 -18.19 9.66 21.54
C GLY A 79 -18.61 10.79 20.58
N ARG A 80 -17.67 11.57 20.05
CA ARG A 80 -17.89 12.65 19.09
C ARG A 80 -17.61 12.24 17.64
N LEU A 81 -17.07 11.03 17.44
CA LEU A 81 -16.58 10.57 16.13
C LEU A 81 -17.71 10.48 15.11
N ARG A 82 -17.53 11.16 13.99
CA ARG A 82 -18.48 11.23 12.88
C ARG A 82 -18.04 10.38 11.69
N PHE A 83 -16.72 10.32 11.45
CA PHE A 83 -16.19 9.68 10.25
C PHE A 83 -14.72 9.31 10.45
N VAL A 84 -14.30 8.23 9.75
CA VAL A 84 -12.89 7.82 9.66
C VAL A 84 -12.42 7.97 8.22
N GLN A 85 -11.37 8.74 8.02
CA GLN A 85 -10.70 8.90 6.73
C GLN A 85 -9.34 8.21 6.79
N LYS A 86 -9.19 7.12 6.09
CA LYS A 86 -7.90 6.42 5.98
C LYS A 86 -6.92 7.21 5.13
N TRP A 87 -5.70 7.43 5.64
CA TRP A 87 -4.57 7.88 4.86
C TRP A 87 -3.98 6.69 4.10
N GLY A 88 -4.34 6.50 2.84
CA GLY A 88 -4.04 5.30 2.04
C GLY A 88 -5.27 4.43 1.78
N ILE A 89 -5.05 3.17 1.43
CA ILE A 89 -6.11 2.27 0.93
C ILE A 89 -6.38 1.03 1.82
N GLY A 90 -5.40 0.57 2.60
CA GLY A 90 -5.52 -0.64 3.41
C GLY A 90 -6.30 -0.38 4.70
N VAL A 91 -7.34 -1.15 4.95
CA VAL A 91 -8.19 -1.02 6.16
C VAL A 91 -7.99 -2.17 7.16
N ASP A 92 -6.97 -2.96 6.97
CA ASP A 92 -6.69 -4.18 7.74
C ASP A 92 -6.52 -3.93 9.25
N ARG A 93 -6.05 -2.73 9.62
CA ARG A 93 -5.87 -2.29 11.01
C ARG A 93 -7.03 -1.45 11.58
N ILE A 94 -8.16 -1.43 10.87
CA ILE A 94 -9.38 -0.70 11.28
C ILE A 94 -10.48 -1.71 11.59
N ASP A 95 -11.08 -1.64 12.77
CA ASP A 95 -12.26 -2.45 13.10
C ASP A 95 -13.49 -1.96 12.33
N VAL A 96 -13.54 -2.38 11.05
CA VAL A 96 -14.63 -2.06 10.11
C VAL A 96 -15.99 -2.53 10.64
N ALA A 97 -16.02 -3.66 11.36
CA ALA A 97 -17.27 -4.20 11.93
C ALA A 97 -17.78 -3.29 13.06
N ALA A 98 -16.90 -2.80 13.92
CA ALA A 98 -17.24 -1.87 14.99
C ALA A 98 -17.74 -0.53 14.43
N LEU A 99 -17.11 0.01 13.39
CA LEU A 99 -17.57 1.22 12.70
C LEU A 99 -19.01 1.05 12.16
N ARG A 100 -19.27 -0.09 11.48
CA ARG A 100 -20.60 -0.41 10.95
C ARG A 100 -21.67 -0.48 12.06
N ARG A 101 -21.36 -1.16 13.17
CA ARG A 101 -22.29 -1.24 14.32
C ARG A 101 -22.64 0.14 14.91
N ARG A 102 -21.72 1.09 14.82
CA ARG A 102 -21.88 2.46 15.31
C ARG A 102 -22.43 3.45 14.29
N GLY A 103 -22.65 3.02 13.05
CA GLY A 103 -23.09 3.90 11.97
C GLY A 103 -22.03 4.95 11.57
N ILE A 104 -20.74 4.69 11.84
CA ILE A 104 -19.63 5.60 11.52
C ILE A 104 -19.11 5.24 10.12
N GLY A 105 -19.08 6.24 9.23
CA GLY A 105 -18.58 6.07 7.88
C GLY A 105 -17.05 5.91 7.82
N LEU A 106 -16.57 5.23 6.78
CA LEU A 106 -15.16 5.03 6.50
C LEU A 106 -14.87 5.26 5.02
N ALA A 107 -13.89 6.10 4.74
CA ALA A 107 -13.34 6.26 3.39
C ALA A 107 -11.82 6.03 3.35
N ILE A 108 -11.34 5.75 2.15
CA ILE A 108 -9.92 5.61 1.80
C ILE A 108 -9.51 6.72 0.84
N THR A 109 -8.22 6.82 0.50
CA THR A 109 -7.73 7.67 -0.60
C THR A 109 -7.42 6.81 -1.81
N ALA A 110 -8.49 6.35 -2.51
CA ALA A 110 -8.37 5.40 -3.60
C ALA A 110 -7.47 5.94 -4.73
N GLY A 111 -6.45 5.17 -5.11
CA GLY A 111 -5.52 5.51 -6.18
C GLY A 111 -4.45 6.55 -5.85
N ALA A 112 -4.57 7.27 -4.72
CA ALA A 112 -3.62 8.34 -4.39
C ALA A 112 -2.17 7.88 -4.22
N ASN A 113 -1.94 6.62 -3.84
CA ASN A 113 -0.62 6.01 -3.69
C ASN A 113 -0.21 5.10 -4.85
N ALA A 114 -1.01 5.02 -5.92
CA ALA A 114 -0.76 4.05 -7.00
C ALA A 114 0.56 4.31 -7.73
N GLY A 115 0.91 5.59 -7.93
CA GLY A 115 2.19 5.99 -8.50
C GLY A 115 3.39 5.50 -7.69
N PRO A 116 3.53 5.94 -6.45
CA PRO A 116 4.63 5.54 -5.57
C PRO A 116 4.78 4.02 -5.41
N VAL A 117 3.68 3.30 -5.13
CA VAL A 117 3.74 1.84 -4.95
C VAL A 117 4.17 1.12 -6.23
N ALA A 118 3.68 1.55 -7.40
CA ALA A 118 4.11 0.99 -8.68
C ALA A 118 5.61 1.26 -8.95
N GLU A 119 6.12 2.41 -8.54
CA GLU A 119 7.55 2.75 -8.65
C GLU A 119 8.41 1.90 -7.73
N LEU A 120 7.98 1.69 -6.48
CA LEU A 120 8.69 0.80 -5.57
C LEU A 120 8.69 -0.65 -6.10
N ALA A 121 7.55 -1.16 -6.59
CA ALA A 121 7.49 -2.49 -7.18
C ALA A 121 8.49 -2.64 -8.34
N LEU A 122 8.57 -1.65 -9.23
CA LEU A 122 9.54 -1.62 -10.32
C LEU A 122 10.99 -1.54 -9.82
N ALA A 123 11.23 -0.70 -8.80
CA ALA A 123 12.55 -0.58 -8.17
C ALA A 123 12.99 -1.90 -7.54
N LEU A 124 12.09 -2.62 -6.85
CA LEU A 124 12.36 -3.96 -6.31
C LEU A 124 12.67 -4.97 -7.42
N MET A 125 11.90 -4.99 -8.53
CA MET A 125 12.19 -5.83 -9.68
C MET A 125 13.61 -5.60 -10.21
N LEU A 126 13.99 -4.34 -10.39
CA LEU A 126 15.33 -3.96 -10.86
C LEU A 126 16.41 -4.28 -9.81
N ALA A 127 16.14 -4.02 -8.54
CA ALA A 127 17.09 -4.29 -7.46
C ALA A 127 17.40 -5.79 -7.32
N VAL A 128 16.39 -6.64 -7.44
CA VAL A 128 16.54 -8.11 -7.45
C VAL A 128 17.28 -8.56 -8.72
N TYR A 129 16.82 -8.16 -9.90
CA TYR A 129 17.40 -8.58 -11.18
C TYR A 129 18.85 -8.13 -11.38
N ARG A 130 19.21 -6.99 -10.81
CA ARG A 130 20.57 -6.43 -10.89
C ARG A 130 21.38 -6.65 -9.63
N ARG A 131 20.84 -7.36 -8.61
CA ARG A 131 21.47 -7.65 -7.32
C ARG A 131 22.04 -6.38 -6.65
N ILE A 132 21.33 -5.26 -6.75
CA ILE A 132 21.83 -3.93 -6.36
C ILE A 132 22.34 -3.88 -4.90
N PRO A 133 21.62 -4.39 -3.87
CA PRO A 133 22.11 -4.37 -2.49
C PRO A 133 23.41 -5.17 -2.30
N TYR A 134 23.49 -6.35 -2.91
CA TYR A 134 24.69 -7.18 -2.88
C TYR A 134 25.89 -6.46 -3.48
N VAL A 135 25.76 -5.95 -4.70
CA VAL A 135 26.82 -5.26 -5.42
C VAL A 135 27.28 -4.01 -4.66
N ASN A 136 26.33 -3.20 -4.16
CA ASN A 136 26.66 -2.00 -3.38
C ASN A 136 27.42 -2.35 -2.11
N ARG A 137 27.05 -3.42 -1.40
CA ARG A 137 27.78 -3.91 -0.23
C ARG A 137 29.20 -4.40 -0.61
N SER A 138 29.33 -5.22 -1.64
CA SER A 138 30.63 -5.72 -2.13
C SER A 138 31.58 -4.60 -2.51
N MET A 139 31.10 -3.59 -3.26
CA MET A 139 31.90 -2.43 -3.63
C MET A 139 32.41 -1.65 -2.42
N ARG A 140 31.55 -1.45 -1.39
CA ARG A 140 31.94 -0.77 -0.14
C ARG A 140 32.98 -1.56 0.66
N GLN A 141 33.06 -2.88 0.45
CA GLN A 141 34.05 -3.79 1.04
C GLN A 141 35.32 -3.95 0.18
N GLY A 142 35.46 -3.15 -0.89
CA GLY A 142 36.62 -3.19 -1.79
C GLY A 142 36.63 -4.35 -2.78
N GLN A 143 35.51 -5.08 -2.91
CA GLN A 143 35.36 -6.18 -3.89
C GLN A 143 34.94 -5.63 -5.25
N TRP A 144 35.28 -6.37 -6.33
CA TRP A 144 34.93 -5.99 -7.70
C TRP A 144 34.24 -7.16 -8.45
N PRO A 145 32.95 -7.45 -8.19
CA PRO A 145 32.25 -8.65 -8.69
C PRO A 145 31.80 -8.55 -10.15
N LYS A 146 32.53 -7.83 -11.02
CA LYS A 146 32.15 -7.55 -12.42
C LYS A 146 31.89 -8.81 -13.25
N ALA A 147 32.69 -9.85 -13.07
CA ALA A 147 32.53 -11.11 -13.82
C ALA A 147 31.26 -11.84 -13.40
N GLU A 148 31.05 -12.01 -12.08
CA GLU A 148 29.86 -12.62 -11.48
C GLU A 148 28.56 -11.96 -11.94
N MET A 149 28.55 -10.62 -12.05
CA MET A 149 27.37 -9.86 -12.48
C MET A 149 26.91 -10.23 -13.90
N ARG A 150 27.81 -10.66 -14.78
CA ARG A 150 27.43 -11.09 -16.14
C ARG A 150 26.70 -12.42 -16.18
N GLU A 151 26.88 -13.24 -15.18
CA GLU A 151 26.27 -14.57 -15.07
C GLU A 151 24.96 -14.53 -14.26
N THR A 152 24.84 -13.57 -13.33
CA THR A 152 23.76 -13.56 -12.32
C THR A 152 22.75 -12.43 -12.46
N CYS A 153 23.01 -11.44 -13.33
CA CYS A 153 22.10 -10.31 -13.56
C CYS A 153 21.26 -10.47 -14.82
N PHE A 154 20.06 -9.90 -14.77
CA PHE A 154 19.06 -9.98 -15.83
C PHE A 154 18.50 -8.62 -16.19
N GLN A 155 17.87 -8.51 -17.34
CA GLN A 155 17.07 -7.36 -17.77
C GLN A 155 15.58 -7.71 -17.79
N ILE A 156 14.73 -6.70 -17.67
CA ILE A 156 13.26 -6.85 -17.74
C ILE A 156 12.78 -7.00 -19.20
N LYS A 157 13.48 -6.39 -20.16
CA LYS A 157 13.13 -6.47 -21.58
C LYS A 157 12.88 -7.92 -22.04
N GLY A 158 11.75 -8.14 -22.69
CA GLY A 158 11.34 -9.44 -23.21
C GLY A 158 10.87 -10.45 -22.15
N LYS A 159 10.84 -10.05 -20.86
CA LYS A 159 10.32 -10.90 -19.79
C LYS A 159 8.80 -10.83 -19.71
N THR A 160 8.19 -11.89 -19.21
CA THR A 160 6.77 -11.90 -18.84
C THR A 160 6.63 -11.47 -17.38
N VAL A 161 5.91 -10.39 -17.15
CA VAL A 161 5.55 -9.90 -15.81
C VAL A 161 4.08 -10.21 -15.55
N GLY A 162 3.81 -11.05 -14.55
CA GLY A 162 2.48 -11.41 -14.09
C GLY A 162 2.04 -10.51 -12.92
N LEU A 163 0.94 -9.80 -13.10
CA LEU A 163 0.37 -8.94 -12.06
C LEU A 163 -0.84 -9.63 -11.44
N ILE A 164 -0.76 -9.95 -10.15
CA ILE A 164 -1.89 -10.49 -9.40
C ILE A 164 -2.59 -9.32 -8.70
N GLY A 165 -3.79 -9.00 -9.16
CA GLY A 165 -4.50 -7.75 -8.87
C GLY A 165 -4.24 -6.69 -9.96
N PHE A 166 -5.32 -6.21 -10.59
CA PHE A 166 -5.26 -5.25 -11.71
C PHE A 166 -6.09 -3.99 -11.43
N GLY A 167 -6.03 -3.52 -10.16
CA GLY A 167 -6.57 -2.25 -9.71
C GLY A 167 -5.69 -1.06 -10.09
N ASN A 168 -5.78 0.06 -9.36
CA ASN A 168 -5.02 1.28 -9.63
C ASN A 168 -3.51 1.06 -9.69
N ILE A 169 -2.95 0.28 -8.74
CA ILE A 169 -1.51 0.00 -8.68
C ILE A 169 -1.08 -0.88 -9.86
N GLY A 170 -1.76 -2.01 -10.08
CA GLY A 170 -1.42 -2.93 -11.17
C GLY A 170 -1.47 -2.26 -12.54
N ARG A 171 -2.51 -1.46 -12.83
CA ARG A 171 -2.63 -0.70 -14.08
C ARG A 171 -1.52 0.36 -14.23
N THR A 172 -1.17 1.02 -13.13
CA THR A 172 -0.09 2.01 -13.11
C THR A 172 1.27 1.36 -13.38
N LEU A 173 1.52 0.20 -12.76
CA LEU A 173 2.74 -0.59 -13.00
C LEU A 173 2.80 -1.11 -14.44
N ALA A 174 1.70 -1.65 -14.97
CA ALA A 174 1.63 -2.09 -16.36
C ALA A 174 2.02 -0.99 -17.35
N ARG A 175 1.51 0.24 -17.14
CA ARG A 175 1.88 1.40 -17.96
C ARG A 175 3.38 1.70 -17.90
N ARG A 176 4.02 1.58 -16.73
CA ARG A 176 5.47 1.80 -16.58
C ARG A 176 6.29 0.69 -17.24
N LEU A 177 5.83 -0.55 -17.12
CA LEU A 177 6.50 -1.71 -17.71
C LEU A 177 6.51 -1.71 -19.23
N SER A 178 5.58 -1.00 -19.89
CA SER A 178 5.62 -0.85 -21.35
C SER A 178 6.91 -0.19 -21.85
N GLY A 179 7.44 0.79 -21.09
CA GLY A 179 8.74 1.42 -21.37
C GLY A 179 9.94 0.47 -21.21
N PHE A 180 9.77 -0.67 -20.54
CA PHE A 180 10.78 -1.71 -20.39
C PHE A 180 10.67 -2.84 -21.43
N GLU A 181 9.75 -2.72 -22.37
CA GLU A 181 9.49 -3.74 -23.40
C GLU A 181 9.19 -5.13 -22.78
N ALA A 182 8.52 -5.15 -21.61
CA ALA A 182 8.05 -6.35 -20.94
C ALA A 182 6.71 -6.81 -21.53
N GLN A 183 6.46 -8.12 -21.51
CA GLN A 183 5.13 -8.67 -21.74
C GLN A 183 4.38 -8.71 -20.42
N VAL A 184 3.21 -8.03 -20.33
CA VAL A 184 2.44 -8.00 -19.11
C VAL A 184 1.18 -8.84 -19.24
N ILE A 185 0.99 -9.78 -18.32
CA ILE A 185 -0.24 -10.54 -18.14
C ILE A 185 -0.79 -10.27 -16.72
N TYR A 186 -2.10 -10.37 -16.52
CA TYR A 186 -2.66 -10.16 -15.19
C TYR A 186 -3.73 -11.19 -14.84
N ALA A 187 -3.88 -11.45 -13.54
CA ALA A 187 -4.97 -12.20 -12.94
C ALA A 187 -5.72 -11.31 -11.95
N ASP A 188 -7.02 -11.22 -12.12
CA ASP A 188 -7.93 -10.50 -11.23
C ASP A 188 -9.30 -11.17 -11.26
N THR A 189 -10.08 -11.02 -10.20
CA THR A 189 -11.47 -11.50 -10.15
C THR A 189 -12.35 -10.80 -11.18
N GLN A 190 -12.04 -9.53 -11.47
CA GLN A 190 -12.71 -8.73 -12.49
C GLN A 190 -11.80 -8.48 -13.70
N ALA A 191 -12.36 -8.62 -14.90
CA ALA A 191 -11.65 -8.20 -16.10
C ALA A 191 -11.59 -6.67 -16.17
N ALA A 192 -10.48 -6.14 -16.65
CA ALA A 192 -10.43 -4.75 -17.09
C ALA A 192 -11.31 -4.60 -18.35
N ASP A 193 -11.73 -3.39 -18.63
CA ASP A 193 -12.42 -3.13 -19.90
C ASP A 193 -11.45 -3.34 -21.10
N PRO A 194 -11.97 -3.78 -22.25
CA PRO A 194 -11.11 -4.08 -23.41
C PRO A 194 -10.27 -2.91 -23.90
N ALA A 195 -10.76 -1.68 -23.76
CA ALA A 195 -10.01 -0.48 -24.16
C ALA A 195 -8.79 -0.27 -23.24
N THR A 196 -8.93 -0.52 -21.95
CA THR A 196 -7.80 -0.50 -20.99
C THR A 196 -6.78 -1.59 -21.30
N GLU A 197 -7.21 -2.84 -21.57
CA GLU A 197 -6.30 -3.93 -21.95
C GLU A 197 -5.52 -3.58 -23.22
N GLN A 198 -6.20 -3.08 -24.24
CA GLN A 198 -5.58 -2.65 -25.49
C GLN A 198 -4.60 -1.49 -25.29
N ALA A 199 -4.99 -0.46 -24.56
CA ALA A 199 -4.16 0.71 -24.31
C ALA A 199 -2.89 0.42 -23.52
N LEU A 200 -2.95 -0.57 -22.61
CA LEU A 200 -1.80 -1.00 -21.81
C LEU A 200 -1.03 -2.18 -22.41
N GLY A 201 -1.54 -2.79 -23.49
CA GLY A 201 -0.92 -3.96 -24.11
C GLY A 201 -0.87 -5.17 -23.18
N VAL A 202 -1.89 -5.35 -22.33
CA VAL A 202 -1.95 -6.42 -21.33
C VAL A 202 -3.03 -7.44 -21.67
N ARG A 203 -2.93 -8.64 -21.09
CA ARG A 203 -3.91 -9.70 -21.27
C ARG A 203 -4.28 -10.34 -19.93
N ARG A 204 -5.58 -10.51 -19.67
CA ARG A 204 -6.07 -11.30 -18.53
C ARG A 204 -5.83 -12.78 -18.78
N VAL A 205 -5.39 -13.48 -17.72
CA VAL A 205 -5.22 -14.95 -17.71
C VAL A 205 -5.71 -15.52 -16.38
N GLY A 206 -5.83 -16.83 -16.28
CA GLY A 206 -6.05 -17.51 -15.00
C GLY A 206 -4.78 -17.46 -14.12
N LEU A 207 -4.95 -17.58 -12.79
CA LEU A 207 -3.82 -17.55 -11.85
C LEU A 207 -2.77 -18.62 -12.15
N ALA A 208 -3.18 -19.85 -12.42
CA ALA A 208 -2.26 -20.95 -12.74
C ALA A 208 -1.44 -20.66 -14.01
N GLU A 209 -2.05 -20.11 -15.06
CA GLU A 209 -1.35 -19.70 -16.29
C GLU A 209 -0.38 -18.56 -15.99
N LEU A 210 -0.79 -17.58 -15.17
CA LEU A 210 0.07 -16.46 -14.78
C LEU A 210 1.33 -16.98 -14.07
N LEU A 211 1.18 -17.83 -13.04
CA LEU A 211 2.31 -18.39 -12.28
C LEU A 211 3.27 -19.16 -13.19
N ALA A 212 2.76 -20.03 -14.05
CA ALA A 212 3.58 -20.88 -14.92
C ALA A 212 4.34 -20.10 -16.02
N ARG A 213 3.85 -18.92 -16.42
CA ARG A 213 4.42 -18.15 -17.55
C ARG A 213 5.28 -16.98 -17.12
N SER A 214 5.14 -16.48 -15.90
CA SER A 214 5.79 -15.25 -15.48
C SER A 214 7.23 -15.44 -15.04
N ASP A 215 8.11 -14.62 -15.56
CA ASP A 215 9.49 -14.47 -15.08
C ASP A 215 9.53 -13.63 -13.79
N ILE A 216 8.55 -12.73 -13.64
CA ILE A 216 8.35 -11.91 -12.44
C ILE A 216 6.86 -11.97 -12.10
N VAL A 217 6.53 -12.33 -10.85
CA VAL A 217 5.18 -12.27 -10.29
C VAL A 217 5.12 -11.12 -9.30
N SER A 218 4.14 -10.22 -9.42
CA SER A 218 3.98 -9.05 -8.55
C SER A 218 2.57 -8.95 -8.00
N LEU A 219 2.45 -8.78 -6.67
CA LEU A 219 1.18 -8.78 -5.95
C LEU A 219 0.66 -7.36 -5.75
N HIS A 220 -0.59 -7.12 -6.14
CA HIS A 220 -1.27 -5.81 -6.06
C HIS A 220 -2.74 -5.93 -5.67
N LEU A 221 -3.04 -6.81 -4.71
CA LEU A 221 -4.38 -7.08 -4.23
C LEU A 221 -4.45 -6.94 -2.70
N PRO A 222 -5.63 -6.65 -2.13
CA PRO A 222 -5.79 -6.69 -0.68
C PRO A 222 -5.73 -8.13 -0.16
N TYR A 223 -5.33 -8.29 1.09
CA TYR A 223 -5.49 -9.55 1.80
C TYR A 223 -6.96 -9.75 2.21
N SER A 224 -7.40 -11.00 2.21
CA SER A 224 -8.69 -11.41 2.75
C SER A 224 -8.46 -12.72 3.50
N ALA A 225 -8.90 -12.77 4.75
CA ALA A 225 -8.79 -13.97 5.58
C ALA A 225 -9.48 -15.20 4.97
N GLN A 226 -10.52 -14.97 4.15
CA GLN A 226 -11.22 -16.05 3.45
C GLN A 226 -10.40 -16.63 2.28
N ALA A 227 -9.56 -15.81 1.63
CA ALA A 227 -8.69 -16.25 0.54
C ALA A 227 -7.41 -16.94 1.06
N GLY A 228 -7.03 -16.69 2.32
CA GLY A 228 -5.81 -17.23 2.91
C GLY A 228 -4.53 -16.75 2.22
N ARG A 229 -3.46 -17.54 2.36
CA ARG A 229 -2.17 -17.31 1.68
C ARG A 229 -2.28 -17.69 0.20
N LEU A 230 -2.21 -16.70 -0.67
CA LEU A 230 -2.35 -16.90 -2.10
C LEU A 230 -1.09 -17.52 -2.72
N ILE A 231 0.09 -17.16 -2.20
CA ILE A 231 1.39 -17.64 -2.64
C ILE A 231 1.92 -18.60 -1.57
N ASP A 232 1.33 -19.78 -1.53
CA ASP A 232 1.75 -20.91 -0.71
C ASP A 232 2.81 -21.77 -1.42
N ALA A 233 3.24 -22.87 -0.79
CA ALA A 233 4.21 -23.80 -1.36
C ALA A 233 3.75 -24.36 -2.72
N THR A 234 2.45 -24.61 -2.91
CA THR A 234 1.89 -25.12 -4.17
C THR A 234 1.96 -24.07 -5.27
N ALA A 235 1.58 -22.83 -4.95
CA ALA A 235 1.67 -21.72 -5.89
C ALA A 235 3.12 -21.43 -6.27
N ILE A 236 4.05 -21.48 -5.31
CA ILE A 236 5.50 -21.30 -5.56
C ILE A 236 6.04 -22.43 -6.46
N ALA A 237 5.66 -23.67 -6.23
CA ALA A 237 6.05 -24.78 -7.09
C ALA A 237 5.50 -24.68 -8.52
N ALA A 238 4.35 -24.03 -8.69
CA ALA A 238 3.76 -23.77 -10.01
C ALA A 238 4.41 -22.57 -10.73
N MET A 239 5.21 -21.75 -10.05
CA MET A 239 5.94 -20.64 -10.68
C MET A 239 7.04 -21.18 -11.59
N LYS A 240 7.38 -20.39 -12.61
CA LYS A 240 8.47 -20.69 -13.51
C LYS A 240 9.78 -20.83 -12.72
N PRO A 241 10.58 -21.92 -12.94
CA PRO A 241 11.89 -22.03 -12.29
C PRO A 241 12.77 -20.81 -12.54
N GLY A 242 13.33 -20.25 -11.47
CA GLY A 242 14.10 -19.01 -11.52
C GLY A 242 13.26 -17.73 -11.65
N ALA A 243 11.97 -17.77 -11.42
CA ALA A 243 11.13 -16.58 -11.33
C ALA A 243 11.47 -15.72 -10.09
N VAL A 244 11.00 -14.48 -10.10
CA VAL A 244 11.12 -13.52 -9.00
C VAL A 244 9.72 -13.20 -8.46
N LEU A 245 9.59 -13.14 -7.14
CA LEU A 245 8.37 -12.69 -6.48
C LEU A 245 8.54 -11.24 -5.96
N ILE A 246 7.56 -10.39 -6.24
CA ILE A 246 7.48 -9.02 -5.71
C ILE A 246 6.20 -8.88 -4.89
N ASN A 247 6.33 -8.48 -3.63
CA ASN A 247 5.19 -8.22 -2.76
C ASN A 247 5.26 -6.81 -2.19
N THR A 248 4.48 -5.90 -2.77
CA THR A 248 4.21 -4.55 -2.26
C THR A 248 2.74 -4.42 -1.81
N ALA A 249 2.10 -5.55 -1.50
CA ALA A 249 0.71 -5.62 -1.10
C ALA A 249 0.57 -5.92 0.40
N ARG A 250 0.52 -7.21 0.80
CA ARG A 250 0.40 -7.64 2.20
C ARG A 250 1.26 -8.88 2.44
N GLY A 251 1.88 -8.95 3.63
CA GLY A 251 2.70 -10.09 4.05
C GLY A 251 1.92 -11.40 4.09
N GLU A 252 0.70 -11.35 4.62
CA GLU A 252 -0.19 -12.50 4.77
C GLU A 252 -0.56 -13.20 3.45
N LEU A 253 -0.31 -12.56 2.31
CA LEU A 253 -0.52 -13.18 0.99
C LEU A 253 0.50 -14.27 0.66
N VAL A 254 1.65 -14.27 1.34
CA VAL A 254 2.79 -15.13 1.03
C VAL A 254 3.09 -16.06 2.21
N ASP A 255 3.33 -17.33 1.92
CA ASP A 255 3.96 -18.23 2.88
C ASP A 255 5.48 -17.96 2.88
N GLU A 256 5.93 -17.17 3.86
CA GLU A 256 7.32 -16.74 3.95
C GLU A 256 8.29 -17.91 4.23
N ALA A 257 7.84 -18.98 4.88
CA ALA A 257 8.64 -20.19 5.08
C ALA A 257 8.82 -20.94 3.74
N ALA A 258 7.74 -21.13 3.00
CA ALA A 258 7.80 -21.74 1.68
C ALA A 258 8.63 -20.90 0.68
N LEU A 259 8.53 -19.57 0.77
CA LEU A 259 9.35 -18.64 -0.01
C LEU A 259 10.83 -18.78 0.33
N TYR A 260 11.18 -18.88 1.62
CA TYR A 260 12.57 -19.10 2.06
C TYR A 260 13.15 -20.38 1.49
N ASP A 261 12.44 -21.50 1.59
CA ASP A 261 12.86 -22.80 1.05
C ASP A 261 13.04 -22.77 -0.49
N ALA A 262 12.12 -22.09 -1.19
CA ALA A 262 12.19 -21.94 -2.64
C ALA A 262 13.41 -21.10 -3.10
N LEU A 263 13.79 -20.11 -2.30
CA LEU A 263 14.98 -19.28 -2.55
C LEU A 263 16.27 -20.08 -2.28
N LEU A 264 16.31 -20.91 -1.23
CA LEU A 264 17.45 -21.75 -0.92
C LEU A 264 17.67 -22.83 -1.98
N THR A 265 16.61 -23.45 -2.48
CA THR A 265 16.69 -24.50 -3.51
C THR A 265 16.90 -23.95 -4.92
N GLY A 266 16.80 -22.63 -5.12
CA GLY A 266 16.89 -22.00 -6.44
C GLY A 266 15.63 -22.15 -7.31
N GLN A 267 14.51 -22.66 -6.76
CA GLN A 267 13.21 -22.65 -7.44
C GLN A 267 12.80 -21.22 -7.79
N LEU A 268 12.99 -20.29 -6.86
CA LEU A 268 12.91 -18.85 -7.12
C LEU A 268 14.31 -18.23 -7.11
N ARG A 269 14.53 -17.28 -8.00
CA ARG A 269 15.79 -16.55 -8.13
C ARG A 269 15.97 -15.50 -7.07
N GLY A 270 14.89 -14.88 -6.61
CA GLY A 270 14.92 -13.81 -5.64
C GLY A 270 13.53 -13.29 -5.32
N ALA A 271 13.46 -12.41 -4.33
CA ALA A 271 12.23 -11.74 -3.93
C ALA A 271 12.47 -10.27 -3.59
N GLY A 272 11.47 -9.42 -3.88
CA GLY A 272 11.40 -8.03 -3.44
C GLY A 272 10.18 -7.86 -2.53
N LEU A 273 10.38 -7.54 -1.26
CA LEU A 273 9.33 -7.53 -0.25
C LEU A 273 9.25 -6.17 0.44
N ASP A 274 8.07 -5.57 0.39
CA ASP A 274 7.74 -4.34 1.13
C ASP A 274 6.77 -4.62 2.29
N ALA A 275 6.19 -5.82 2.34
CA ALA A 275 5.21 -6.23 3.35
C ALA A 275 5.55 -7.61 3.92
N PHE A 276 5.30 -7.81 5.23
CA PHE A 276 5.65 -8.98 6.04
C PHE A 276 4.49 -9.42 6.94
N ASP A 277 4.55 -10.64 7.47
CA ASP A 277 3.61 -11.17 8.45
C ASP A 277 4.36 -11.87 9.60
N PRO A 278 4.43 -11.23 10.83
CA PRO A 278 3.86 -9.94 11.22
C PRO A 278 4.70 -8.70 10.80
N GLU A 279 4.11 -7.52 10.91
CA GLU A 279 4.79 -6.22 10.78
C GLU A 279 4.84 -5.47 12.12
N PRO A 280 6.04 -5.00 12.56
CA PRO A 280 7.34 -5.18 11.93
C PRO A 280 7.86 -6.63 12.09
N PRO A 281 8.61 -7.14 11.09
CA PRO A 281 9.24 -8.45 11.21
C PRO A 281 10.39 -8.43 12.23
N ALA A 282 10.69 -9.59 12.81
CA ALA A 282 11.83 -9.72 13.73
C ALA A 282 13.16 -9.42 13.01
N ALA A 283 14.12 -8.81 13.71
CA ALA A 283 15.44 -8.53 13.14
C ALA A 283 16.20 -9.81 12.71
N SER A 284 15.88 -10.96 13.31
CA SER A 284 16.40 -12.27 12.95
C SER A 284 15.61 -13.00 11.87
N HIS A 285 14.76 -12.29 11.12
CA HIS A 285 13.90 -12.90 10.10
C HIS A 285 14.74 -13.67 9.06
N PRO A 286 14.44 -14.95 8.75
CA PRO A 286 15.26 -15.78 7.87
C PRO A 286 15.51 -15.18 6.50
N LEU A 287 14.50 -14.56 5.88
CA LEU A 287 14.62 -13.91 4.56
C LEU A 287 15.67 -12.80 4.54
N PHE A 288 16.00 -12.17 5.68
CA PHE A 288 17.00 -11.10 5.75
C PHE A 288 18.45 -11.61 5.64
N THR A 289 18.64 -12.92 5.74
CA THR A 289 19.97 -13.56 5.56
C THR A 289 20.33 -13.82 4.10
N LEU A 290 19.37 -13.66 3.18
CA LEU A 290 19.50 -14.05 1.78
C LEU A 290 19.84 -12.83 0.89
N ASP A 291 20.98 -12.88 0.20
CA ASP A 291 21.45 -11.81 -0.71
C ASP A 291 20.56 -11.57 -1.92
N GLN A 292 19.73 -12.55 -2.30
CA GLN A 292 18.76 -12.45 -3.38
C GLN A 292 17.41 -11.87 -2.95
N VAL A 293 17.26 -11.50 -1.67
CA VAL A 293 16.05 -10.83 -1.13
C VAL A 293 16.32 -9.34 -0.93
N VAL A 294 15.44 -8.51 -1.47
CA VAL A 294 15.46 -7.06 -1.29
C VAL A 294 14.25 -6.67 -0.46
N VAL A 295 14.47 -5.96 0.64
CA VAL A 295 13.42 -5.64 1.60
C VAL A 295 13.29 -4.14 1.82
N THR A 296 12.05 -3.68 2.06
CA THR A 296 11.71 -2.30 2.42
C THR A 296 10.64 -2.32 3.53
N PRO A 297 10.55 -1.28 4.38
CA PRO A 297 9.73 -1.30 5.60
C PRO A 297 8.30 -0.80 5.35
N HIS A 298 7.54 -1.44 4.48
CA HIS A 298 6.19 -1.04 4.06
C HIS A 298 6.13 0.43 3.61
N ALA A 299 7.08 0.82 2.76
CA ALA A 299 7.31 2.20 2.35
C ALA A 299 6.70 2.54 0.98
N GLY A 300 5.97 1.60 0.34
CA GLY A 300 5.48 1.75 -1.03
C GLY A 300 4.68 3.04 -1.29
N GLY A 301 3.84 3.46 -0.35
CA GLY A 301 3.09 4.72 -0.44
C GLY A 301 3.79 5.94 0.17
N GLY A 302 4.93 5.73 0.85
CA GLY A 302 5.58 6.71 1.71
C GLY A 302 6.60 7.59 0.99
N VAL A 303 6.18 8.41 0.02
CA VAL A 303 7.05 9.37 -0.67
C VAL A 303 6.62 10.80 -0.37
N PHE A 304 7.60 11.68 -0.15
CA PHE A 304 7.35 13.03 0.35
C PHE A 304 6.61 13.91 -0.65
N ASP A 305 6.92 13.83 -1.92
CA ASP A 305 6.31 14.61 -3.00
C ASP A 305 4.85 14.21 -3.30
N ASN A 306 4.37 13.07 -2.77
CA ASN A 306 2.97 12.66 -2.85
C ASN A 306 2.13 13.07 -1.61
N VAL A 307 2.76 13.58 -0.55
CA VAL A 307 2.06 13.95 0.71
C VAL A 307 0.96 14.97 0.47
N GLU A 308 1.24 16.00 -0.33
CA GLU A 308 0.25 17.05 -0.64
C GLU A 308 -0.98 16.49 -1.37
N ALA A 309 -0.76 15.63 -2.35
CA ALA A 309 -1.86 15.02 -3.11
C ALA A 309 -2.76 14.15 -2.21
N VAL A 310 -2.15 13.31 -1.35
CA VAL A 310 -2.89 12.49 -0.39
C VAL A 310 -3.61 13.37 0.64
N ALA A 311 -2.97 14.44 1.14
CA ALA A 311 -3.58 15.38 2.07
C ALA A 311 -4.82 16.07 1.46
N ARG A 312 -4.70 16.59 0.23
CA ARG A 312 -5.83 17.22 -0.49
C ARG A 312 -6.97 16.23 -0.70
N HIS A 313 -6.68 14.98 -1.03
CA HIS A 313 -7.69 13.93 -1.18
C HIS A 313 -8.37 13.63 0.15
N ALA A 314 -7.61 13.30 1.20
CA ALA A 314 -8.13 12.92 2.49
C ALA A 314 -8.95 14.05 3.15
N LEU A 315 -8.39 15.26 3.23
CA LEU A 315 -9.07 16.41 3.80
C LEU A 315 -10.25 16.87 2.95
N GLY A 316 -10.13 16.76 1.62
CA GLY A 316 -11.25 17.00 0.70
C GLY A 316 -12.44 16.07 0.96
N ASN A 317 -12.18 14.78 1.25
CA ASN A 317 -13.23 13.84 1.64
C ASN A 317 -13.91 14.26 2.96
N LEU A 318 -13.14 14.67 3.99
CA LEU A 318 -13.70 15.14 5.26
C LEU A 318 -14.59 16.37 5.05
N LEU A 319 -14.17 17.32 4.21
CA LEU A 319 -14.97 18.51 3.90
C LEU A 319 -16.27 18.15 3.16
N ARG A 320 -16.22 17.19 2.22
CA ARG A 320 -17.44 16.69 1.56
C ARG A 320 -18.42 16.09 2.57
N VAL A 321 -17.91 15.29 3.51
CA VAL A 321 -18.73 14.72 4.60
C VAL A 321 -19.36 15.83 5.44
N LEU A 322 -18.60 16.87 5.81
CA LEU A 322 -19.11 18.01 6.55
C LEU A 322 -20.20 18.79 5.79
N GLN A 323 -20.09 18.85 4.48
CA GLN A 323 -21.02 19.55 3.60
C GLN A 323 -22.21 18.68 3.15
N GLY A 324 -22.30 17.43 3.64
CA GLY A 324 -23.34 16.48 3.21
C GLY A 324 -23.22 16.09 1.73
N GLN A 325 -22.02 16.20 1.14
CA GLN A 325 -21.75 15.85 -0.26
C GLN A 325 -21.31 14.39 -0.38
N ALA A 326 -21.68 13.74 -1.49
CA ALA A 326 -21.25 12.39 -1.78
C ALA A 326 -19.73 12.32 -2.01
N LEU A 327 -19.11 11.26 -1.48
CA LEU A 327 -17.74 10.89 -1.80
C LEU A 327 -17.67 10.17 -3.14
N ALA A 328 -16.48 10.11 -3.74
CA ALA A 328 -16.25 9.26 -4.90
C ALA A 328 -16.53 7.80 -4.52
N PRO A 329 -17.30 7.03 -5.33
CA PRO A 329 -17.63 5.63 -4.99
C PRO A 329 -16.41 4.76 -4.67
N ALA A 330 -15.27 5.01 -5.33
CA ALA A 330 -14.03 4.28 -5.11
C ALA A 330 -13.41 4.54 -3.72
N ASP A 331 -13.74 5.65 -3.06
CA ASP A 331 -13.24 5.99 -1.74
C ASP A 331 -14.08 5.38 -0.61
N VAL A 332 -15.34 5.05 -0.86
CA VAL A 332 -16.29 4.63 0.17
C VAL A 332 -16.09 3.17 0.56
N VAL A 333 -15.75 2.91 1.83
CA VAL A 333 -15.73 1.57 2.44
C VAL A 333 -17.00 1.33 3.27
N ILE A 334 -17.41 2.34 4.03
CA ILE A 334 -18.68 2.38 4.76
C ILE A 334 -19.32 3.73 4.47
N PRO A 335 -20.55 3.77 3.92
CA PRO A 335 -21.28 5.02 3.79
C PRO A 335 -21.46 5.69 5.16
N GLY A 336 -21.32 7.02 5.22
CA GLY A 336 -21.63 7.77 6.42
C GLY A 336 -23.15 7.86 6.68
N ALA A 337 -23.56 8.07 7.93
CA ALA A 337 -24.97 8.30 8.27
C ALA A 337 -25.46 9.57 7.53
N GLY A 338 -26.43 9.41 6.64
CA GLY A 338 -27.00 10.48 5.82
C GLY A 338 -26.72 10.39 4.31
N HIS A 339 -26.03 9.36 3.84
CA HIS A 339 -25.71 9.13 2.42
C HIS A 339 -26.26 7.76 1.95
N GLY A 340 -27.52 7.48 2.24
CA GLY A 340 -28.29 6.34 1.74
C GLY A 340 -29.34 6.77 0.74
#